data_1465544c81e39d7891de6c48b2bfe16c
#
_entry.id   1465544c81e39d7891de6c48b2bfe16c
#
_cell.length_a   1.000
_cell.length_b   1.000
_cell.length_c   1.000
_cell.angle_alpha   90.00
_cell.angle_beta   90.00
_cell.angle_gamma   90.00
#
_symmetry.space_group_name_H-M   'P 1'
#
loop_
_entity.id
_entity.type
_entity.pdbx_description
1 polymer ?
#
loop_
_entity_poly.entity_id
_entity_poly.type
_entity_poly.pdbx_seq_one_letter_code
_entity_poly.pdbx_strand_id
1 'polypeptide(L)'
;MFKRLATTDFQLKIVLLYGFFSAAIITPFAVYRFLTGATAVGILDTCIVTIITGIIVYGWKFGKTERTGQVLVVVGGFGALMSSEMLGVVGLFWMYVAIVANFFLTQNLRFATIFTIFIMILLAVTGKSFADAAQMWSFLATGFLLALLSFIIAQQYSQQRQRLEHLAMVDPLTGAFNRRVMEQELHMAIEEHARKSTPMAVILMDIDHFKQVNDLYGHDKGDFVLSSFADSIKQNTRQNDRFFRYGGEEFLMLVKNTKPEEAAAIAEKIRHTTEYSTEPGMGKVTVSLGIASIMHGESCEHWVARADAAMYRAKQLGRNRVEL
;
A
#
# COMPACT_ATOMS: atom_id res chain seq x y z
N MET A 1 -18.87 -7.05 -8.28
CA MET A 1 -17.59 -7.69 -7.94
C MET A 1 -16.45 -7.18 -8.83
N PHE A 2 -16.47 -7.33 -10.16
CA PHE A 2 -15.36 -6.94 -11.06
C PHE A 2 -15.00 -5.44 -11.08
N LYS A 3 -15.94 -4.51 -10.92
CA LYS A 3 -15.64 -3.06 -10.87
C LYS A 3 -14.84 -2.64 -9.64
N ARG A 4 -15.04 -3.26 -8.48
CA ARG A 4 -14.23 -3.01 -7.27
C ARG A 4 -12.82 -3.61 -7.38
N LEU A 5 -12.65 -4.75 -8.05
CA LEU A 5 -11.33 -5.32 -8.31
C LEU A 5 -10.44 -4.42 -9.19
N ALA A 6 -11.01 -3.56 -10.03
CA ALA A 6 -10.25 -2.64 -10.88
C ALA A 6 -9.50 -1.56 -10.07
N THR A 7 -10.07 -1.10 -8.94
CA THR A 7 -9.52 -0.05 -8.07
C THR A 7 -8.76 -0.59 -6.85
N THR A 8 -8.75 -1.91 -6.65
CA THR A 8 -8.12 -2.55 -5.47
C THR A 8 -6.61 -2.68 -5.65
N ASP A 9 -5.87 -2.59 -4.54
CA ASP A 9 -4.42 -2.83 -4.51
C ASP A 9 -4.07 -4.15 -5.22
N PHE A 10 -3.06 -4.11 -6.09
CA PHE A 10 -2.62 -5.25 -6.89
C PHE A 10 -2.28 -6.48 -6.03
N GLN A 11 -1.67 -6.26 -4.85
CA GLN A 11 -1.36 -7.32 -3.91
C GLN A 11 -2.62 -8.01 -3.38
N LEU A 12 -3.66 -7.25 -3.06
CA LEU A 12 -4.94 -7.81 -2.61
C LEU A 12 -5.58 -8.67 -3.72
N LYS A 13 -5.45 -8.28 -4.99
CA LYS A 13 -5.92 -9.09 -6.12
C LYS A 13 -5.23 -10.47 -6.15
N ILE A 14 -3.90 -10.51 -5.99
CA ILE A 14 -3.15 -11.78 -5.94
C ILE A 14 -3.67 -12.66 -4.80
N VAL A 15 -3.79 -12.11 -3.61
CA VAL A 15 -4.26 -12.82 -2.41
C VAL A 15 -5.67 -13.38 -2.61
N LEU A 16 -6.60 -12.57 -3.13
CA LEU A 16 -7.99 -12.98 -3.38
C LEU A 16 -8.07 -14.04 -4.48
N LEU A 17 -7.34 -13.88 -5.59
CA LEU A 17 -7.32 -14.84 -6.68
C LEU A 17 -6.72 -16.17 -6.24
N TYR A 18 -5.57 -16.15 -5.55
CA TYR A 18 -4.96 -17.36 -5.02
C TYR A 18 -5.92 -18.11 -4.10
N GLY A 19 -6.54 -17.42 -3.15
CA GLY A 19 -7.48 -18.05 -2.24
C GLY A 19 -8.70 -18.62 -2.94
N PHE A 20 -9.26 -17.88 -3.93
CA PHE A 20 -10.38 -18.37 -4.73
C PHE A 20 -10.04 -19.65 -5.52
N PHE A 21 -8.92 -19.65 -6.24
CA PHE A 21 -8.49 -20.83 -6.99
C PHE A 21 -8.11 -22.01 -6.09
N SER A 22 -7.47 -21.74 -4.94
CA SER A 22 -7.18 -22.78 -3.95
C SER A 22 -8.45 -23.44 -3.44
N ALA A 23 -9.46 -22.66 -3.04
CA ALA A 23 -10.73 -23.20 -2.62
C ALA A 23 -11.43 -23.99 -3.73
N ALA A 24 -11.45 -23.48 -4.96
CA ALA A 24 -12.07 -24.13 -6.11
C ALA A 24 -11.39 -25.46 -6.48
N ILE A 25 -10.05 -25.54 -6.35
CA ILE A 25 -9.28 -26.77 -6.66
C ILE A 25 -9.41 -27.81 -5.51
N ILE A 26 -9.37 -27.38 -4.25
CA ILE A 26 -9.42 -28.30 -3.11
C ILE A 26 -10.82 -28.89 -2.93
N THR A 27 -11.88 -28.17 -3.23
CA THR A 27 -13.28 -28.62 -3.04
C THR A 27 -13.60 -29.96 -3.73
N PRO A 28 -13.24 -30.20 -5.02
CA PRO A 28 -13.45 -31.50 -5.68
C PRO A 28 -12.70 -32.65 -4.97
N PHE A 29 -11.50 -32.39 -4.44
CA PHE A 29 -10.76 -33.40 -3.68
C PHE A 29 -11.47 -33.75 -2.37
N ALA A 30 -12.00 -32.77 -1.66
CA ALA A 30 -12.79 -33.01 -0.44
C ALA A 30 -14.00 -33.92 -0.74
N VAL A 31 -14.76 -33.61 -1.79
CA VAL A 31 -15.91 -34.42 -2.24
C VAL A 31 -15.48 -35.86 -2.60
N TYR A 32 -14.43 -35.99 -3.43
CA TYR A 32 -13.89 -37.30 -3.82
C TYR A 32 -13.49 -38.15 -2.60
N ARG A 33 -12.84 -37.55 -1.61
CA ARG A 33 -12.38 -38.25 -0.40
C ARG A 33 -13.53 -38.71 0.47
N PHE A 34 -14.62 -37.96 0.58
CA PHE A 34 -15.85 -38.43 1.24
C PHE A 34 -16.49 -39.60 0.51
N LEU A 35 -16.52 -39.56 -0.86
CA LEU A 35 -17.10 -40.63 -1.64
C LEU A 35 -16.27 -41.93 -1.61
N THR A 36 -14.94 -41.82 -1.44
CA THR A 36 -14.02 -42.98 -1.33
C THR A 36 -13.79 -43.49 0.10
N GLY A 37 -14.45 -42.90 1.08
CA GLY A 37 -14.33 -43.33 2.50
C GLY A 37 -13.11 -42.74 3.23
N ALA A 38 -12.29 -41.89 2.60
CA ALA A 38 -11.18 -41.20 3.26
C ALA A 38 -11.66 -39.97 4.08
N THR A 39 -12.61 -40.17 4.96
CA THR A 39 -13.39 -39.14 5.66
C THR A 39 -12.52 -38.17 6.47
N ALA A 40 -11.47 -38.62 7.15
CA ALA A 40 -10.59 -37.79 7.94
C ALA A 40 -9.87 -36.70 7.06
N VAL A 41 -9.41 -37.11 5.88
CA VAL A 41 -8.75 -36.17 4.92
C VAL A 41 -9.79 -35.26 4.26
N GLY A 42 -10.99 -35.78 3.97
CA GLY A 42 -12.11 -34.97 3.47
C GLY A 42 -12.53 -33.86 4.44
N ILE A 43 -12.52 -34.15 5.76
CA ILE A 43 -12.76 -33.15 6.81
C ILE A 43 -11.64 -32.10 6.80
N LEU A 44 -10.37 -32.50 6.74
CA LEU A 44 -9.23 -31.58 6.65
C LEU A 44 -9.38 -30.62 5.48
N ASP A 45 -9.65 -31.13 4.27
CA ASP A 45 -9.84 -30.30 3.08
C ASP A 45 -11.01 -29.32 3.25
N THR A 46 -12.13 -29.77 3.82
CA THR A 46 -13.30 -28.92 4.07
C THR A 46 -12.96 -27.80 5.05
N CYS A 47 -12.21 -28.10 6.11
CA CYS A 47 -11.72 -27.09 7.06
C CYS A 47 -10.83 -26.06 6.36
N ILE A 48 -9.87 -26.51 5.55
CA ILE A 48 -8.96 -25.63 4.79
C ILE A 48 -9.76 -24.70 3.87
N VAL A 49 -10.69 -25.24 3.07
CA VAL A 49 -11.54 -24.46 2.17
C VAL A 49 -12.38 -23.43 2.92
N THR A 50 -12.97 -23.83 4.06
CA THR A 50 -13.79 -22.94 4.89
C THR A 50 -12.97 -21.79 5.45
N ILE A 51 -11.77 -22.08 5.98
CA ILE A 51 -10.88 -21.06 6.53
C ILE A 51 -10.40 -20.12 5.43
N ILE A 52 -9.94 -20.63 4.26
CA ILE A 52 -9.52 -19.84 3.13
C ILE A 52 -10.64 -18.91 2.66
N THR A 53 -11.86 -19.43 2.54
CA THR A 53 -13.04 -18.64 2.14
C THR A 53 -13.32 -17.51 3.14
N GLY A 54 -13.25 -17.79 4.44
CA GLY A 54 -13.40 -16.78 5.48
C GLY A 54 -12.33 -15.68 5.40
N ILE A 55 -11.08 -16.07 5.14
CA ILE A 55 -9.95 -15.12 4.97
C ILE A 55 -10.15 -14.23 3.73
N ILE A 56 -10.63 -14.80 2.62
CA ILE A 56 -10.92 -14.05 1.38
C ILE A 56 -12.02 -13.01 1.66
N VAL A 57 -13.11 -13.43 2.29
CA VAL A 57 -14.22 -12.53 2.64
C VAL A 57 -13.76 -11.41 3.57
N TYR A 58 -12.93 -11.74 4.57
CA TYR A 58 -12.33 -10.76 5.46
C TYR A 58 -11.45 -9.76 4.72
N GLY A 59 -10.51 -10.24 3.88
CA GLY A 59 -9.63 -9.39 3.08
C GLY A 59 -10.40 -8.49 2.13
N TRP A 60 -11.45 -9.02 1.48
CA TRP A 60 -12.32 -8.26 0.59
C TRP A 60 -13.12 -7.17 1.31
N LYS A 61 -13.61 -7.46 2.53
CA LYS A 61 -14.45 -6.53 3.31
C LYS A 61 -13.62 -5.41 3.96
N PHE A 62 -12.44 -5.74 4.50
CA PHE A 62 -11.66 -4.83 5.34
C PHE A 62 -10.40 -4.26 4.67
N GLY A 63 -10.05 -4.70 3.46
CA GLY A 63 -8.89 -4.17 2.70
C GLY A 63 -7.52 -4.43 3.36
N LYS A 64 -7.42 -5.28 4.39
CA LYS A 64 -6.17 -5.53 5.15
C LYS A 64 -5.27 -6.54 4.44
N THR A 65 -4.69 -6.14 3.33
CA THR A 65 -3.95 -6.98 2.38
C THR A 65 -2.83 -7.80 3.02
N GLU A 66 -1.92 -7.16 3.74
CA GLU A 66 -0.74 -7.83 4.32
C GLU A 66 -1.13 -8.87 5.38
N ARG A 67 -2.05 -8.54 6.30
CA ARG A 67 -2.55 -9.49 7.31
C ARG A 67 -3.26 -10.68 6.68
N THR A 68 -4.08 -10.42 5.66
CA THR A 68 -4.79 -11.46 4.92
C THR A 68 -3.81 -12.41 4.23
N GLY A 69 -2.76 -11.87 3.60
CA GLY A 69 -1.71 -12.67 2.98
C GLY A 69 -0.93 -13.51 3.99
N GLN A 70 -0.51 -12.94 5.12
CA GLN A 70 0.20 -13.66 6.18
C GLN A 70 -0.63 -14.81 6.77
N VAL A 71 -1.92 -14.59 7.00
CA VAL A 71 -2.81 -15.65 7.51
C VAL A 71 -2.97 -16.76 6.46
N LEU A 72 -3.09 -16.43 5.17
CA LEU A 72 -3.13 -17.45 4.11
C LEU A 72 -1.83 -18.25 4.02
N VAL A 73 -0.67 -17.62 4.18
CA VAL A 73 0.63 -18.30 4.25
C VAL A 73 0.64 -19.32 5.38
N VAL A 74 0.20 -18.93 6.57
CA VAL A 74 0.16 -19.83 7.73
C VAL A 74 -0.82 -20.99 7.51
N VAL A 75 -2.04 -20.70 7.08
CA VAL A 75 -3.07 -21.73 6.83
C VAL A 75 -2.66 -22.67 5.71
N GLY A 76 -2.11 -22.13 4.61
CA GLY A 76 -1.62 -22.92 3.48
C GLY A 76 -0.46 -23.83 3.86
N GLY A 77 0.53 -23.32 4.61
CA GLY A 77 1.69 -24.09 5.06
C GLY A 77 1.29 -25.22 6.03
N PHE A 78 0.50 -24.95 7.04
CA PHE A 78 0.02 -26.00 7.97
C PHE A 78 -0.95 -26.96 7.29
N GLY A 79 -1.82 -26.50 6.40
CA GLY A 79 -2.70 -27.34 5.62
C GLY A 79 -1.94 -28.32 4.73
N ALA A 80 -0.89 -27.84 4.04
CA ALA A 80 0.00 -28.68 3.24
C ALA A 80 0.79 -29.70 4.10
N LEU A 81 1.27 -29.27 5.29
CA LEU A 81 1.92 -30.17 6.25
C LEU A 81 0.98 -31.29 6.70
N MET A 82 -0.23 -30.97 7.14
CA MET A 82 -1.21 -31.97 7.57
C MET A 82 -1.61 -32.90 6.42
N SER A 83 -1.77 -32.35 5.21
CA SER A 83 -2.03 -33.17 4.02
C SER A 83 -0.89 -34.14 3.74
N SER A 84 0.38 -33.72 3.92
CA SER A 84 1.54 -34.59 3.71
C SER A 84 1.62 -35.70 4.76
N GLU A 85 1.30 -35.40 6.04
CA GLU A 85 1.26 -36.40 7.11
C GLU A 85 0.16 -37.48 6.91
N MET A 86 -0.98 -37.08 6.33
CA MET A 86 -2.13 -37.97 6.10
C MET A 86 -2.08 -38.72 4.78
N LEU A 87 -1.47 -38.16 3.74
CA LEU A 87 -1.45 -38.70 2.38
C LEU A 87 -0.06 -39.19 1.94
N GLY A 88 0.96 -39.02 2.78
CA GLY A 88 2.34 -39.35 2.43
C GLY A 88 2.83 -38.58 1.22
N VAL A 89 3.46 -39.30 0.28
CA VAL A 89 4.09 -38.71 -0.93
C VAL A 89 3.13 -37.80 -1.73
N VAL A 90 1.87 -38.18 -1.85
CA VAL A 90 0.88 -37.40 -2.60
C VAL A 90 0.63 -36.04 -1.94
N GLY A 91 0.65 -36.01 -0.61
CA GLY A 91 0.52 -34.77 0.16
C GLY A 91 1.70 -33.82 0.00
N LEU A 92 2.91 -34.32 -0.26
CA LEU A 92 4.11 -33.50 -0.48
C LEU A 92 4.00 -32.54 -1.69
N PHE A 93 3.19 -32.85 -2.69
CA PHE A 93 2.96 -31.93 -3.81
C PHE A 93 2.32 -30.61 -3.37
N TRP A 94 1.47 -30.63 -2.34
CA TRP A 94 0.88 -29.39 -1.80
C TRP A 94 1.90 -28.51 -1.08
N MET A 95 3.00 -29.10 -0.56
CA MET A 95 4.10 -28.34 0.03
C MET A 95 4.82 -27.48 -1.01
N TYR A 96 5.04 -27.97 -2.24
CA TYR A 96 5.64 -27.15 -3.30
C TYR A 96 4.77 -25.94 -3.64
N VAL A 97 3.44 -26.11 -3.69
CA VAL A 97 2.50 -25.02 -3.91
C VAL A 97 2.56 -24.00 -2.77
N ALA A 98 2.58 -24.47 -1.52
CA ALA A 98 2.68 -23.61 -0.34
C ALA A 98 4.01 -22.83 -0.31
N ILE A 99 5.15 -23.48 -0.62
CA ILE A 99 6.48 -22.84 -0.69
C ILE A 99 6.47 -21.67 -1.66
N VAL A 100 5.96 -21.86 -2.89
CA VAL A 100 5.86 -20.77 -3.87
C VAL A 100 4.93 -19.68 -3.39
N ALA A 101 3.73 -20.04 -2.94
CA ALA A 101 2.71 -19.09 -2.53
C ALA A 101 3.17 -18.17 -1.38
N ASN A 102 3.97 -18.70 -0.43
CA ASN A 102 4.48 -17.94 0.70
C ASN A 102 5.20 -16.64 0.29
N PHE A 103 5.97 -16.68 -0.81
CA PHE A 103 6.72 -15.50 -1.27
C PHE A 103 5.91 -14.49 -2.06
N PHE A 104 4.71 -14.86 -2.55
CA PHE A 104 3.86 -13.98 -3.35
C PHE A 104 2.63 -13.47 -2.59
N LEU A 105 2.23 -14.13 -1.50
CA LEU A 105 1.06 -13.75 -0.70
C LEU A 105 1.35 -12.65 0.33
N THR A 106 2.61 -12.45 0.73
CA THR A 106 3.02 -11.41 1.69
C THR A 106 4.10 -10.52 1.10
N GLN A 107 4.10 -9.25 1.46
CA GLN A 107 5.17 -8.31 1.12
C GLN A 107 6.39 -8.47 2.05
N ASN A 108 6.20 -9.12 3.20
CA ASN A 108 7.27 -9.35 4.17
C ASN A 108 8.05 -10.62 3.82
N LEU A 109 9.07 -10.48 2.96
CA LEU A 109 9.93 -11.60 2.52
C LEU A 109 10.66 -12.27 3.69
N ARG A 110 10.99 -11.54 4.78
CA ARG A 110 11.60 -12.14 5.98
C ARG A 110 10.64 -13.11 6.65
N PHE A 111 9.38 -12.70 6.81
CA PHE A 111 8.35 -13.57 7.36
C PHE A 111 8.15 -14.81 6.48
N ALA A 112 8.01 -14.66 5.16
CA ALA A 112 7.87 -15.77 4.22
C ALA A 112 9.04 -16.75 4.32
N THR A 113 10.28 -16.26 4.36
CA THR A 113 11.49 -17.09 4.46
C THR A 113 11.53 -17.86 5.78
N ILE A 114 11.36 -17.18 6.91
CA ILE A 114 11.41 -17.81 8.24
C ILE A 114 10.32 -18.87 8.35
N PHE A 115 9.10 -18.57 7.90
CA PHE A 115 7.99 -19.51 7.96
C PHE A 115 8.21 -20.72 7.05
N THR A 116 8.73 -20.53 5.83
CA THR A 116 9.05 -21.62 4.91
C THR A 116 10.12 -22.56 5.50
N ILE A 117 11.20 -22.00 6.07
CA ILE A 117 12.23 -22.79 6.75
C ILE A 117 11.63 -23.56 7.93
N PHE A 118 10.81 -22.92 8.73
CA PHE A 118 10.15 -23.53 9.89
C PHE A 118 9.28 -24.75 9.47
N ILE A 119 8.45 -24.59 8.45
CA ILE A 119 7.59 -25.68 7.96
C ILE A 119 8.43 -26.83 7.36
N MET A 120 9.50 -26.53 6.62
CA MET A 120 10.38 -27.54 6.07
C MET A 120 11.12 -28.34 7.17
N ILE A 121 11.58 -27.67 8.22
CA ILE A 121 12.18 -28.32 9.38
C ILE A 121 11.14 -29.22 10.08
N LEU A 122 9.93 -28.71 10.30
CA LEU A 122 8.88 -29.47 10.96
C LEU A 122 8.52 -30.73 10.18
N LEU A 123 8.40 -30.64 8.86
CA LEU A 123 8.16 -31.78 7.97
C LEU A 123 9.32 -32.80 8.01
N ALA A 124 10.58 -32.34 8.03
CA ALA A 124 11.74 -33.22 8.11
C ALA A 124 11.83 -33.94 9.47
N VAL A 125 11.46 -33.26 10.58
CA VAL A 125 11.48 -33.83 11.95
C VAL A 125 10.39 -34.91 12.12
N THR A 126 9.19 -34.67 11.59
CA THR A 126 8.11 -35.68 11.66
C THR A 126 8.46 -36.91 10.82
N GLY A 127 9.04 -36.72 9.65
CA GLY A 127 9.54 -37.77 8.77
C GLY A 127 8.46 -38.74 8.23
N LYS A 128 7.23 -38.66 8.71
CA LYS A 128 6.13 -39.60 8.42
C LYS A 128 5.67 -39.58 6.97
N SER A 129 5.87 -38.48 6.29
CA SER A 129 5.42 -38.27 4.90
C SER A 129 6.35 -38.90 3.87
N PHE A 130 7.54 -39.35 4.27
CA PHE A 130 8.57 -39.89 3.40
C PHE A 130 8.65 -41.41 3.48
N ALA A 131 8.83 -42.07 2.33
CA ALA A 131 9.03 -43.52 2.27
C ALA A 131 10.42 -43.91 2.80
N ASP A 132 11.44 -43.10 2.52
CA ASP A 132 12.82 -43.32 2.90
C ASP A 132 13.61 -41.99 3.02
N ALA A 133 14.85 -42.08 3.52
CA ALA A 133 15.73 -40.93 3.68
C ALA A 133 16.13 -40.31 2.35
N ALA A 134 16.26 -41.06 1.26
CA ALA A 134 16.60 -40.54 -0.03
C ALA A 134 15.50 -39.65 -0.58
N GLN A 135 14.24 -40.03 -0.43
CA GLN A 135 13.07 -39.22 -0.77
C GLN A 135 13.03 -37.94 0.04
N MET A 136 13.27 -38.03 1.36
CA MET A 136 13.31 -36.85 2.24
C MET A 136 14.38 -35.85 1.76
N TRP A 137 15.61 -36.30 1.53
CA TRP A 137 16.67 -35.41 1.06
C TRP A 137 16.40 -34.82 -0.31
N SER A 138 15.83 -35.61 -1.22
CA SER A 138 15.45 -35.15 -2.56
C SER A 138 14.37 -34.04 -2.46
N PHE A 139 13.36 -34.24 -1.60
CA PHE A 139 12.32 -33.25 -1.38
C PHE A 139 12.88 -31.96 -0.73
N LEU A 140 13.73 -32.08 0.28
CA LEU A 140 14.34 -30.92 0.93
C LEU A 140 15.23 -30.12 -0.04
N ALA A 141 16.03 -30.80 -0.86
CA ALA A 141 16.87 -30.16 -1.86
C ALA A 141 16.04 -29.44 -2.94
N THR A 142 15.00 -30.08 -3.48
CA THR A 142 14.14 -29.47 -4.50
C THR A 142 13.26 -28.36 -3.90
N GLY A 143 12.76 -28.54 -2.68
CA GLY A 143 12.02 -27.54 -1.94
C GLY A 143 12.86 -26.31 -1.61
N PHE A 144 14.12 -26.50 -1.20
CA PHE A 144 15.06 -25.41 -0.98
C PHE A 144 15.35 -24.64 -2.27
N LEU A 145 15.61 -25.34 -3.38
CA LEU A 145 15.84 -24.70 -4.68
C LEU A 145 14.63 -23.90 -5.13
N LEU A 146 13.43 -24.45 -4.95
CA LEU A 146 12.17 -23.77 -5.27
C LEU A 146 11.95 -22.53 -4.38
N ALA A 147 12.22 -22.63 -3.09
CA ALA A 147 12.13 -21.50 -2.15
C ALA A 147 13.13 -20.39 -2.51
N LEU A 148 14.37 -20.76 -2.84
CA LEU A 148 15.40 -19.82 -3.29
C LEU A 148 14.99 -19.09 -4.56
N LEU A 149 14.51 -19.83 -5.57
CA LEU A 149 14.04 -19.23 -6.81
C LEU A 149 12.85 -18.30 -6.59
N SER A 150 11.87 -18.73 -5.78
CA SER A 150 10.71 -17.92 -5.43
C SER A 150 11.10 -16.65 -4.69
N PHE A 151 12.05 -16.72 -3.75
CA PHE A 151 12.60 -15.56 -3.05
C PHE A 151 13.26 -14.58 -4.01
N ILE A 152 14.13 -15.05 -4.91
CA ILE A 152 14.82 -14.20 -5.89
C ILE A 152 13.81 -13.48 -6.79
N ILE A 153 12.82 -14.21 -7.32
CA ILE A 153 11.78 -13.64 -8.19
C ILE A 153 10.95 -12.61 -7.42
N ALA A 154 10.50 -12.93 -6.22
CA ALA A 154 9.70 -12.00 -5.40
C ALA A 154 10.49 -10.74 -5.02
N GLN A 155 11.80 -10.86 -4.73
CA GLN A 155 12.68 -9.74 -4.46
C GLN A 155 12.87 -8.85 -5.70
N GLN A 156 13.15 -9.43 -6.86
CA GLN A 156 13.29 -8.69 -8.12
C GLN A 156 11.98 -7.97 -8.49
N TYR A 157 10.84 -8.65 -8.34
CA TYR A 157 9.54 -8.07 -8.60
C TYR A 157 9.26 -6.87 -7.69
N SER A 158 9.56 -6.98 -6.38
CA SER A 158 9.44 -5.87 -5.43
C SER A 158 10.32 -4.68 -5.80
N GLN A 159 11.58 -4.94 -6.20
CA GLN A 159 12.51 -3.89 -6.65
C GLN A 159 12.04 -3.22 -7.95
N GLN A 160 11.57 -3.98 -8.92
CA GLN A 160 11.03 -3.41 -10.17
C GLN A 160 9.80 -2.54 -9.92
N ARG A 161 8.89 -2.99 -9.05
CA ARG A 161 7.72 -2.21 -8.64
C ARG A 161 8.14 -0.89 -8.00
N GLN A 162 9.06 -0.91 -7.03
CA GLN A 162 9.58 0.30 -6.41
C GLN A 162 10.25 1.22 -7.44
N ARG A 163 10.98 0.66 -8.40
CA ARG A 163 11.61 1.45 -9.47
C ARG A 163 10.58 2.12 -10.37
N LEU A 164 9.48 1.44 -10.72
CA LEU A 164 8.39 2.01 -11.50
C LEU A 164 7.65 3.11 -10.72
N GLU A 165 7.39 2.90 -9.44
CA GLU A 165 6.84 3.91 -8.53
C GLU A 165 7.77 5.12 -8.41
N HIS A 166 9.09 4.90 -8.41
CA HIS A 166 10.09 5.98 -8.46
C HIS A 166 10.14 6.74 -9.79
N LEU A 167 9.80 6.11 -10.90
CA LEU A 167 9.74 6.76 -12.21
C LEU A 167 8.42 7.51 -12.44
N ALA A 168 7.39 7.20 -11.67
CA ALA A 168 6.14 7.94 -11.72
C ALA A 168 6.38 9.39 -11.28
N MET A 169 5.91 10.36 -12.06
CA MET A 169 6.01 11.79 -11.75
C MET A 169 4.87 12.26 -10.84
N VAL A 170 3.78 11.54 -10.85
CA VAL A 170 2.54 11.90 -10.15
C VAL A 170 2.18 10.86 -9.08
N ASP A 171 1.53 11.32 -8.04
CA ASP A 171 0.92 10.48 -7.03
C ASP A 171 -0.33 9.78 -7.62
N PRO A 172 -0.43 8.45 -7.55
CA PRO A 172 -1.50 7.71 -8.22
C PRO A 172 -2.89 7.91 -7.61
N LEU A 173 -2.97 8.33 -6.34
CA LEU A 173 -4.23 8.58 -5.66
C LEU A 173 -4.81 9.93 -6.02
N THR A 174 -3.97 10.96 -5.94
CA THR A 174 -4.39 12.36 -6.07
C THR A 174 -4.09 12.95 -7.44
N GLY A 175 -3.22 12.31 -8.24
CA GLY A 175 -2.73 12.85 -9.51
C GLY A 175 -1.98 14.19 -9.37
N ALA A 176 -1.60 14.62 -8.15
CA ALA A 176 -0.65 15.69 -7.90
C ALA A 176 0.77 15.22 -8.25
N PHE A 177 1.69 16.13 -8.53
CA PHE A 177 3.09 15.73 -8.65
C PHE A 177 3.60 15.16 -7.31
N ASN A 178 4.48 14.17 -7.36
CA ASN A 178 5.02 13.56 -6.16
C ASN A 178 6.16 14.42 -5.56
N ARG A 179 6.57 14.08 -4.33
CA ARG A 179 7.63 14.77 -3.60
C ARG A 179 8.94 14.87 -4.37
N ARG A 180 9.30 13.88 -5.18
CA ARG A 180 10.55 13.89 -5.96
C ARG A 180 10.54 14.97 -7.03
N VAL A 181 9.43 15.09 -7.75
CA VAL A 181 9.26 16.18 -8.75
C VAL A 181 9.25 17.54 -8.06
N MET A 182 8.63 17.61 -6.86
CA MET A 182 8.65 18.83 -6.04
C MET A 182 10.09 19.28 -5.74
N GLU A 183 10.94 18.40 -5.23
CA GLU A 183 12.34 18.73 -4.90
C GLU A 183 13.09 19.28 -6.13
N GLN A 184 12.92 18.66 -7.30
CA GLN A 184 13.51 19.12 -8.55
C GLN A 184 12.98 20.50 -8.98
N GLU A 185 11.67 20.71 -8.92
CA GLU A 185 11.04 21.99 -9.29
C GLU A 185 11.43 23.13 -8.34
N LEU A 186 11.56 22.85 -7.03
CA LEU A 186 12.01 23.84 -6.05
C LEU A 186 13.48 24.25 -6.28
N HIS A 187 14.36 23.30 -6.59
CA HIS A 187 15.74 23.62 -6.96
C HIS A 187 15.81 24.51 -8.20
N MET A 188 15.06 24.18 -9.26
CA MET A 188 14.99 25.00 -10.46
C MET A 188 14.42 26.40 -10.16
N ALA A 189 13.43 26.51 -9.27
CA ALA A 189 12.85 27.79 -8.87
C ALA A 189 13.87 28.68 -8.13
N ILE A 190 14.68 28.11 -7.24
CA ILE A 190 15.76 28.83 -6.55
C ILE A 190 16.80 29.34 -7.54
N GLU A 191 17.24 28.51 -8.48
CA GLU A 191 18.16 28.93 -9.53
C GLU A 191 17.57 30.03 -10.42
N GLU A 192 16.30 29.95 -10.76
CA GLU A 192 15.59 30.97 -11.52
C GLU A 192 15.52 32.30 -10.76
N HIS A 193 15.16 32.24 -9.46
CA HIS A 193 15.14 33.42 -8.60
C HIS A 193 16.54 34.08 -8.48
N ALA A 194 17.56 33.27 -8.28
CA ALA A 194 18.95 33.80 -8.20
C ALA A 194 19.39 34.55 -9.49
N ARG A 195 18.91 34.12 -10.66
CA ARG A 195 19.26 34.74 -11.94
C ARG A 195 18.40 35.95 -12.30
N LYS A 196 17.09 35.90 -11.98
CA LYS A 196 16.11 36.86 -12.50
C LYS A 196 15.39 37.65 -11.41
N SER A 197 15.62 37.33 -10.12
CA SER A 197 14.89 37.89 -9.00
C SER A 197 13.37 37.74 -9.14
N THR A 198 12.92 36.68 -9.81
CA THR A 198 11.49 36.37 -10.01
C THR A 198 10.82 36.09 -8.66
N PRO A 199 9.74 36.81 -8.28
CA PRO A 199 9.06 36.55 -7.02
C PRO A 199 8.34 35.21 -7.09
N MET A 200 8.52 34.37 -6.06
CA MET A 200 7.90 33.05 -5.95
C MET A 200 7.57 32.77 -4.50
N ALA A 201 6.59 31.92 -4.28
CA ALA A 201 6.26 31.44 -2.93
C ALA A 201 5.92 29.95 -2.93
N VAL A 202 6.12 29.29 -1.80
CA VAL A 202 5.57 27.98 -1.50
C VAL A 202 4.42 28.10 -0.52
N ILE A 203 3.37 27.35 -0.74
CA ILE A 203 2.21 27.22 0.13
C ILE A 203 2.16 25.77 0.57
N LEU A 204 2.48 25.50 1.83
CA LEU A 204 2.38 24.18 2.44
C LEU A 204 1.01 24.04 3.08
N MET A 205 0.36 22.91 2.88
CA MET A 205 -1.02 22.65 3.25
C MET A 205 -1.15 21.30 3.94
N ASP A 206 -1.99 21.21 4.97
CA ASP A 206 -2.30 19.98 5.68
C ASP A 206 -3.80 19.93 5.98
N ILE A 207 -4.43 18.80 5.67
CA ILE A 207 -5.86 18.60 5.89
C ILE A 207 -6.12 18.40 7.38
N ASP A 208 -6.86 19.31 7.96
CA ASP A 208 -7.14 19.33 9.40
C ASP A 208 -7.90 18.07 9.83
N HIS A 209 -7.43 17.45 10.91
CA HIS A 209 -8.07 16.28 11.52
C HIS A 209 -8.20 15.07 10.60
N PHE A 210 -7.38 14.93 9.56
CA PHE A 210 -7.46 13.83 8.59
C PHE A 210 -7.42 12.45 9.23
N LYS A 211 -6.61 12.26 10.28
CA LYS A 211 -6.61 11.00 11.05
C LYS A 211 -7.99 10.67 11.62
N GLN A 212 -8.74 11.66 12.12
CA GLN A 212 -10.10 11.43 12.62
C GLN A 212 -11.06 11.01 11.52
N VAL A 213 -10.90 11.54 10.30
CA VAL A 213 -11.65 11.09 9.13
C VAL A 213 -11.41 9.61 8.87
N ASN A 214 -10.14 9.17 8.86
CA ASN A 214 -9.78 7.77 8.70
C ASN A 214 -10.33 6.87 9.81
N ASP A 215 -10.23 7.33 11.06
CA ASP A 215 -10.67 6.56 12.23
C ASP A 215 -12.21 6.40 12.27
N LEU A 216 -12.97 7.41 11.84
CA LEU A 216 -14.44 7.41 11.87
C LEU A 216 -15.06 6.76 10.61
N TYR A 217 -14.50 7.01 9.43
CA TYR A 217 -15.12 6.67 8.15
C TYR A 217 -14.33 5.61 7.34
N GLY A 218 -13.14 5.22 7.83
CA GLY A 218 -12.26 4.28 7.17
C GLY A 218 -11.36 4.90 6.09
N HIS A 219 -10.33 4.17 5.70
CA HIS A 219 -9.30 4.63 4.75
C HIS A 219 -9.87 4.93 3.35
N ASP A 220 -10.87 4.20 2.88
CA ASP A 220 -11.50 4.45 1.58
C ASP A 220 -12.10 5.87 1.50
N LYS A 221 -12.67 6.35 2.61
CA LYS A 221 -13.19 7.71 2.70
C LYS A 221 -12.09 8.75 2.87
N GLY A 222 -11.02 8.43 3.59
CA GLY A 222 -9.82 9.27 3.63
C GLY A 222 -9.21 9.46 2.23
N ASP A 223 -9.07 8.38 1.46
CA ASP A 223 -8.59 8.42 0.08
C ASP A 223 -9.48 9.28 -0.82
N PHE A 224 -10.79 9.20 -0.64
CA PHE A 224 -11.75 10.07 -1.33
C PHE A 224 -11.54 11.55 -0.98
N VAL A 225 -11.34 11.88 0.30
CA VAL A 225 -11.05 13.27 0.74
C VAL A 225 -9.78 13.80 0.11
N LEU A 226 -8.70 13.01 0.10
CA LEU A 226 -7.43 13.38 -0.53
C LEU A 226 -7.58 13.64 -2.03
N SER A 227 -8.30 12.78 -2.74
CA SER A 227 -8.53 12.92 -4.19
C SER A 227 -9.39 14.14 -4.49
N SER A 228 -10.50 14.33 -3.75
CA SER A 228 -11.41 15.46 -3.92
C SER A 228 -10.72 16.80 -3.61
N PHE A 229 -9.89 16.86 -2.56
CA PHE A 229 -9.07 18.01 -2.23
C PHE A 229 -8.11 18.36 -3.37
N ALA A 230 -7.38 17.36 -3.87
CA ALA A 230 -6.43 17.57 -4.96
C ALA A 230 -7.13 18.04 -6.25
N ASP A 231 -8.28 17.47 -6.60
CA ASP A 231 -9.03 17.86 -7.78
C ASP A 231 -9.58 19.29 -7.68
N SER A 232 -10.07 19.67 -6.50
CA SER A 232 -10.52 21.03 -6.22
C SER A 232 -9.40 22.07 -6.41
N ILE A 233 -8.19 21.75 -5.93
CA ILE A 233 -7.03 22.64 -6.10
C ILE A 233 -6.62 22.72 -7.56
N LYS A 234 -6.48 21.59 -8.26
CA LYS A 234 -6.08 21.56 -9.68
C LYS A 234 -7.00 22.37 -10.57
N GLN A 235 -8.32 22.33 -10.34
CA GLN A 235 -9.31 23.12 -11.09
C GLN A 235 -9.13 24.64 -10.87
N ASN A 236 -8.55 25.03 -9.75
CA ASN A 236 -8.33 26.42 -9.37
C ASN A 236 -6.90 26.91 -9.50
N THR A 237 -5.98 26.05 -9.99
CA THR A 237 -4.53 26.33 -10.13
C THR A 237 -4.23 26.87 -11.53
N ARG A 238 -3.34 27.87 -11.62
CA ARG A 238 -2.86 28.41 -12.90
C ARG A 238 -1.91 27.42 -13.58
N GLN A 239 -1.79 27.50 -14.90
CA GLN A 239 -0.94 26.59 -15.70
C GLN A 239 0.55 26.63 -15.28
N ASN A 240 1.01 27.75 -14.77
CA ASN A 240 2.41 27.96 -14.33
C ASN A 240 2.67 27.55 -12.87
N ASP A 241 1.64 27.33 -12.09
CA ASP A 241 1.79 26.86 -10.72
C ASP A 241 1.97 25.34 -10.72
N ARG A 242 2.65 24.82 -9.70
CA ARG A 242 2.92 23.41 -9.55
C ARG A 242 2.35 22.91 -8.22
N PHE A 243 1.57 21.84 -8.28
CA PHE A 243 0.91 21.24 -7.13
C PHE A 243 1.45 19.85 -6.86
N PHE A 244 1.90 19.61 -5.62
CA PHE A 244 2.60 18.40 -5.21
C PHE A 244 1.94 17.78 -3.99
N ARG A 245 1.97 16.46 -3.89
CA ARG A 245 1.73 15.73 -2.65
C ARG A 245 3.06 15.58 -1.90
N TYR A 246 3.16 16.24 -0.74
CA TYR A 246 4.39 16.28 0.07
C TYR A 246 4.49 15.08 1.02
N GLY A 247 3.37 14.70 1.63
CA GLY A 247 3.25 13.59 2.60
C GLY A 247 1.91 12.88 2.50
N GLY A 248 1.49 12.21 3.57
CA GLY A 248 0.23 11.47 3.63
C GLY A 248 -0.99 12.34 3.33
N GLU A 249 -1.16 13.39 4.12
CA GLU A 249 -2.26 14.38 4.05
C GLU A 249 -1.74 15.80 3.77
N GLU A 250 -0.44 15.90 3.45
CA GLU A 250 0.25 17.16 3.23
C GLU A 250 0.47 17.42 1.74
N PHE A 251 0.25 18.65 1.32
CA PHE A 251 0.44 19.10 -0.05
C PHE A 251 1.25 20.38 -0.08
N LEU A 252 1.96 20.61 -1.18
CA LEU A 252 2.71 21.83 -1.43
C LEU A 252 2.34 22.41 -2.80
N MET A 253 2.17 23.73 -2.86
CA MET A 253 2.03 24.45 -4.11
C MET A 253 3.19 25.41 -4.27
N LEU A 254 3.86 25.35 -5.41
CA LEU A 254 4.84 26.36 -5.86
C LEU A 254 4.13 27.35 -6.78
N VAL A 255 4.05 28.60 -6.36
CA VAL A 255 3.47 29.70 -7.16
C VAL A 255 4.59 30.57 -7.69
N LYS A 256 4.66 30.70 -9.04
CA LYS A 256 5.70 31.45 -9.76
C LYS A 256 5.17 32.82 -10.19
N ASN A 257 6.05 33.82 -10.29
CA ASN A 257 5.72 35.21 -10.63
C ASN A 257 4.62 35.80 -9.70
N THR A 258 4.74 35.54 -8.42
CA THR A 258 3.67 35.81 -7.43
C THR A 258 4.27 36.57 -6.26
N LYS A 259 3.73 37.74 -5.95
CA LYS A 259 4.10 38.54 -4.79
C LYS A 259 3.51 37.94 -3.50
N PRO A 260 4.06 38.26 -2.30
CA PRO A 260 3.57 37.73 -1.04
C PRO A 260 2.06 37.90 -0.82
N GLU A 261 1.51 39.06 -1.18
CA GLU A 261 0.09 39.38 -1.02
C GLU A 261 -0.80 38.52 -1.95
N GLU A 262 -0.30 38.27 -3.16
CA GLU A 262 -1.00 37.41 -4.13
C GLU A 262 -0.95 35.94 -3.71
N ALA A 263 0.18 35.49 -3.13
CA ALA A 263 0.30 34.14 -2.57
C ALA A 263 -0.66 33.91 -1.40
N ALA A 264 -0.82 34.92 -0.53
CA ALA A 264 -1.80 34.91 0.54
C ALA A 264 -3.24 34.82 0.02
N ALA A 265 -3.57 35.57 -1.04
CA ALA A 265 -4.88 35.50 -1.67
C ALA A 265 -5.17 34.13 -2.31
N ILE A 266 -4.16 33.48 -2.93
CA ILE A 266 -4.27 32.11 -3.46
C ILE A 266 -4.51 31.14 -2.33
N ALA A 267 -3.76 31.22 -1.22
CA ALA A 267 -3.91 30.33 -0.07
C ALA A 267 -5.29 30.47 0.58
N GLU A 268 -5.79 31.71 0.76
CA GLU A 268 -7.14 31.95 1.28
C GLU A 268 -8.23 31.41 0.36
N LYS A 269 -8.05 31.52 -0.97
CA LYS A 269 -8.98 30.91 -1.93
C LYS A 269 -9.01 29.38 -1.76
N ILE A 270 -7.84 28.75 -1.61
CA ILE A 270 -7.75 27.31 -1.38
C ILE A 270 -8.48 26.93 -0.09
N ARG A 271 -8.22 27.64 1.00
CA ARG A 271 -8.86 27.45 2.30
C ARG A 271 -10.38 27.49 2.18
N HIS A 272 -10.91 28.54 1.58
CA HIS A 272 -12.35 28.71 1.39
C HIS A 272 -12.95 27.61 0.50
N THR A 273 -12.30 27.27 -0.62
CA THR A 273 -12.79 26.22 -1.53
C THR A 273 -12.85 24.87 -0.80
N THR A 274 -11.85 24.56 0.03
CA THR A 274 -11.83 23.31 0.81
C THR A 274 -12.95 23.28 1.86
N GLU A 275 -13.19 24.38 2.56
CA GLU A 275 -14.22 24.49 3.59
C GLU A 275 -15.64 24.24 3.02
N TYR A 276 -15.87 24.57 1.75
CA TYR A 276 -17.18 24.39 1.09
C TYR A 276 -17.32 23.07 0.33
N SER A 277 -16.25 22.30 0.16
CA SER A 277 -16.20 21.07 -0.67
C SER A 277 -16.57 19.80 0.09
N THR A 278 -17.48 19.83 1.04
CA THR A 278 -17.80 18.68 1.90
C THR A 278 -18.78 17.72 1.27
N GLU A 279 -18.46 16.43 1.30
CA GLU A 279 -19.38 15.34 0.92
C GLU A 279 -20.57 15.29 1.91
N PRO A 280 -21.81 15.06 1.45
CA PRO A 280 -22.95 14.90 2.34
C PRO A 280 -22.71 13.78 3.36
N GLY A 281 -22.80 14.09 4.65
CA GLY A 281 -22.64 13.13 5.75
C GLY A 281 -21.24 13.03 6.37
N MET A 282 -20.21 13.73 5.84
CA MET A 282 -18.84 13.70 6.35
C MET A 282 -18.48 15.02 7.04
N GLY A 283 -19.14 15.69 7.77
CA GLY A 283 -18.69 16.90 8.46
C GLY A 283 -17.78 17.83 7.63
N LYS A 284 -17.44 18.97 8.17
CA LYS A 284 -16.60 19.97 7.49
C LYS A 284 -15.13 19.51 7.41
N VAL A 285 -14.55 19.40 6.22
CA VAL A 285 -13.12 19.26 6.01
C VAL A 285 -12.51 20.65 5.88
N THR A 286 -11.45 20.93 6.62
CA THR A 286 -10.71 22.20 6.57
C THR A 286 -9.23 21.94 6.34
N VAL A 287 -8.49 23.01 6.04
CA VAL A 287 -7.06 22.94 5.73
C VAL A 287 -6.32 24.07 6.43
N SER A 288 -5.17 23.74 7.02
CA SER A 288 -4.23 24.73 7.56
C SER A 288 -3.11 24.97 6.56
N LEU A 289 -2.79 26.23 6.29
CA LEU A 289 -1.83 26.62 5.27
C LEU A 289 -0.73 27.51 5.85
N GLY A 290 0.51 27.24 5.43
CA GLY A 290 1.68 28.08 5.71
C GLY A 290 2.33 28.56 4.43
N ILE A 291 2.65 29.82 4.36
CA ILE A 291 3.26 30.46 3.18
C ILE A 291 4.69 30.90 3.48
N ALA A 292 5.58 30.70 2.53
CA ALA A 292 6.91 31.30 2.55
C ALA A 292 7.26 31.84 1.17
N SER A 293 7.53 33.14 1.07
CA SER A 293 8.14 33.72 -0.13
C SER A 293 9.62 33.39 -0.18
N ILE A 294 10.16 33.18 -1.40
CA ILE A 294 11.57 32.87 -1.58
C ILE A 294 12.46 34.03 -1.14
N MET A 295 13.60 33.71 -0.51
CA MET A 295 14.63 34.68 -0.14
C MET A 295 15.91 34.46 -0.95
N HIS A 296 16.66 35.54 -1.16
CA HIS A 296 17.92 35.45 -1.91
C HIS A 296 18.95 34.59 -1.17
N GLY A 297 19.54 33.60 -1.89
CA GLY A 297 20.55 32.71 -1.34
C GLY A 297 20.00 31.63 -0.39
N GLU A 298 18.69 31.46 -0.32
CA GLU A 298 18.05 30.45 0.52
C GLU A 298 18.15 29.04 -0.10
N SER A 299 18.31 28.01 0.74
CA SER A 299 18.22 26.62 0.29
C SER A 299 16.77 26.12 0.23
N CYS A 300 16.54 25.06 -0.55
CA CYS A 300 15.23 24.43 -0.69
C CYS A 300 14.67 24.02 0.68
N GLU A 301 15.50 23.41 1.53
CA GLU A 301 15.14 22.94 2.85
C GLU A 301 14.71 24.09 3.77
N HIS A 302 15.44 25.21 3.76
CA HIS A 302 15.09 26.37 4.56
C HIS A 302 13.80 27.03 4.08
N TRP A 303 13.60 27.13 2.77
CA TRP A 303 12.37 27.68 2.21
C TRP A 303 11.14 26.88 2.63
N VAL A 304 11.18 25.55 2.46
CA VAL A 304 10.08 24.65 2.89
C VAL A 304 9.92 24.69 4.41
N ALA A 305 11.01 24.71 5.20
CA ALA A 305 10.93 24.76 6.66
C ALA A 305 10.23 26.04 7.18
N ARG A 306 10.38 27.18 6.49
CA ARG A 306 9.65 28.41 6.85
C ARG A 306 8.14 28.27 6.59
N ALA A 307 7.75 27.65 5.47
CA ALA A 307 6.35 27.35 5.20
C ALA A 307 5.77 26.35 6.22
N ASP A 308 6.55 25.34 6.61
CA ASP A 308 6.15 24.38 7.64
C ASP A 308 5.93 25.06 9.02
N ALA A 309 6.87 25.92 9.42
CA ALA A 309 6.71 26.70 10.65
C ALA A 309 5.46 27.60 10.63
N ALA A 310 5.13 28.18 9.47
CA ALA A 310 3.91 28.96 9.31
C ALA A 310 2.65 28.05 9.38
N MET A 311 2.64 26.92 8.70
CA MET A 311 1.53 25.95 8.75
C MET A 311 1.33 25.42 10.18
N TYR A 312 2.41 25.16 10.89
CA TYR A 312 2.34 24.73 12.30
C TYR A 312 1.69 25.81 13.19
N ARG A 313 2.00 27.11 12.97
CA ARG A 313 1.32 28.21 13.66
C ARG A 313 -0.17 28.24 13.32
N ALA A 314 -0.54 28.01 12.05
CA ALA A 314 -1.94 27.91 11.65
C ALA A 314 -2.68 26.82 12.44
N LYS A 315 -2.07 25.63 12.61
CA LYS A 315 -2.62 24.54 13.42
C LYS A 315 -2.76 24.90 14.90
N GLN A 316 -1.77 25.60 15.50
CA GLN A 316 -1.81 26.02 16.91
C GLN A 316 -2.86 27.10 17.17
N LEU A 317 -3.06 28.03 16.24
CA LEU A 317 -4.00 29.15 16.39
C LEU A 317 -5.46 28.77 16.12
N GLY A 318 -5.78 27.48 15.97
CA GLY A 318 -7.15 26.99 15.84
C GLY A 318 -7.50 26.41 14.48
N ARG A 319 -6.51 26.15 13.62
CA ARG A 319 -6.68 25.53 12.28
C ARG A 319 -7.51 26.38 11.31
N ASN A 320 -7.84 25.81 10.15
CA ASN A 320 -8.65 26.44 9.10
C ASN A 320 -8.23 27.88 8.81
N ARG A 321 -6.93 28.10 8.62
CA ARG A 321 -6.35 29.44 8.39
C ARG A 321 -5.07 29.41 7.59
N VAL A 322 -4.69 30.60 7.16
CA VAL A 322 -3.42 30.89 6.48
C VAL A 322 -2.51 31.67 7.42
N GLU A 323 -1.22 31.25 7.49
CA GLU A 323 -0.16 31.98 8.20
C GLU A 323 1.05 32.19 7.27
N LEU A 324 1.83 33.29 7.57
CA LEU A 324 2.99 33.72 6.78
C LEU A 324 4.29 33.47 7.55
#